data_3ec97c3347417b865d9a0c6e3186d16d
#
_entry.id   3ec97c3347417b865d9a0c6e3186d16d
#
_cell.length_a   1.000
_cell.length_b   1.000
_cell.length_c   1.000
_cell.angle_alpha   90.00
_cell.angle_beta   90.00
_cell.angle_gamma   90.00
#
_symmetry.space_group_name_H-M   'P 1'
#
loop_
_entity.id
_entity.type
_entity.pdbx_description
1 polymer ?
#
loop_
_entity_poly.entity_id
_entity_poly.type
_entity_poly.pdbx_seq_one_letter_code
_entity_poly.pdbx_strand_id
1 'polypeptide(L)'
;MEESQLRAKVQALPALLAADGLLQQRARAASCHFLLQLGDAVFHAEIADGALTLTQDPLLMRSWQFALRGDAQMWDEFWKPIPAAGFHDLFALTKARRLVIEGDLLPFMRHLLFFKELLALPRQMGAAR
;
A
#
# COMPACT_ATOMS: atom_id res chain seq x y z
N MET A 1 -2.09 -2.39 17.55
CA MET A 1 -2.38 -3.54 16.66
C MET A 1 -1.14 -4.37 16.48
N GLU A 2 -1.29 -5.67 16.48
CA GLU A 2 -0.16 -6.57 16.32
C GLU A 2 0.33 -6.59 14.88
N GLU A 3 1.60 -6.88 14.71
CA GLU A 3 2.23 -6.96 13.40
C GLU A 3 1.54 -7.99 12.50
N SER A 4 1.10 -9.12 13.07
CA SER A 4 0.40 -10.15 12.30
C SER A 4 -0.90 -9.64 11.68
N GLN A 5 -1.62 -8.76 12.37
CA GLN A 5 -2.84 -8.16 11.84
C GLN A 5 -2.54 -7.19 10.70
N LEU A 6 -1.45 -6.43 10.81
CA LEU A 6 -1.03 -5.52 9.75
C LEU A 6 -0.58 -6.31 8.51
N ARG A 7 0.16 -7.40 8.71
CA ARG A 7 0.56 -8.26 7.60
C ARG A 7 -0.66 -8.85 6.90
N ALA A 8 -1.67 -9.26 7.67
CA ALA A 8 -2.90 -9.79 7.09
C ALA A 8 -3.59 -8.75 6.21
N LYS A 9 -3.60 -7.48 6.62
CA LYS A 9 -4.17 -6.40 5.81
C LYS A 9 -3.41 -6.18 4.51
N VAL A 10 -2.08 -6.21 4.56
CA VAL A 10 -1.26 -6.11 3.35
C VAL A 10 -1.51 -7.31 2.44
N GLN A 11 -1.51 -8.50 2.99
CA GLN A 11 -1.71 -9.72 2.23
C GLN A 11 -3.11 -9.83 1.62
N ALA A 12 -4.06 -9.07 2.14
CA ALA A 12 -5.40 -9.00 1.58
C ALA A 12 -5.50 -8.07 0.35
N LEU A 13 -4.51 -7.20 0.13
CA LEU A 13 -4.55 -6.24 -0.98
C LEU A 13 -4.80 -6.87 -2.35
N PRO A 14 -4.13 -7.98 -2.72
CA PRO A 14 -4.40 -8.58 -4.04
C PRO A 14 -5.86 -8.98 -4.22
N ALA A 15 -6.49 -9.59 -3.20
CA ALA A 15 -7.88 -10.00 -3.27
C ALA A 15 -8.83 -8.81 -3.24
N LEU A 16 -8.52 -7.79 -2.43
CA LEU A 16 -9.32 -6.58 -2.37
C LEU A 16 -9.32 -5.83 -3.71
N LEU A 17 -8.16 -5.76 -4.36
CA LEU A 17 -8.07 -5.15 -5.67
C LEU A 17 -8.86 -5.96 -6.71
N ALA A 18 -8.74 -7.28 -6.68
CA ALA A 18 -9.46 -8.14 -7.62
C ALA A 18 -10.98 -8.04 -7.46
N ALA A 19 -11.46 -7.73 -6.26
CA ALA A 19 -12.88 -7.59 -5.99
C ALA A 19 -13.43 -6.20 -6.35
N ASP A 20 -12.57 -5.22 -6.64
CA ASP A 20 -12.97 -3.86 -7.02
C ASP A 20 -12.74 -3.67 -8.50
N GLY A 21 -13.77 -3.90 -9.31
CA GLY A 21 -13.64 -3.90 -10.76
C GLY A 21 -13.19 -2.58 -11.35
N LEU A 22 -13.63 -1.45 -10.79
CA LEU A 22 -13.24 -0.14 -11.28
C LEU A 22 -11.77 0.14 -10.97
N LEU A 23 -11.35 -0.17 -9.75
CA LEU A 23 -9.96 0.04 -9.34
C LEU A 23 -9.03 -0.92 -10.11
N GLN A 24 -9.46 -2.15 -10.33
CA GLN A 24 -8.69 -3.12 -11.12
C GLN A 24 -8.48 -2.63 -12.54
N GLN A 25 -9.47 -1.99 -13.12
CA GLN A 25 -9.36 -1.42 -14.45
C GLN A 25 -8.30 -0.33 -14.50
N ARG A 26 -8.24 0.51 -13.47
CA ARG A 26 -7.19 1.53 -13.36
C ARG A 26 -5.82 0.90 -13.16
N ALA A 27 -5.75 -0.23 -12.45
CA ALA A 27 -4.50 -0.92 -12.20
C ALA A 27 -3.83 -1.39 -13.50
N ARG A 28 -4.59 -1.66 -14.54
CA ARG A 28 -4.04 -2.09 -15.83
C ARG A 28 -3.11 -1.04 -16.44
N ALA A 29 -3.36 0.24 -16.15
CA ALA A 29 -2.53 1.33 -16.64
C ALA A 29 -1.36 1.64 -15.70
N ALA A 30 -1.32 1.05 -14.52
CA ALA A 30 -0.38 1.40 -13.46
C ALA A 30 0.65 0.30 -13.19
N SER A 31 1.08 -0.42 -14.22
CA SER A 31 2.08 -1.48 -14.08
C SER A 31 3.37 -0.93 -13.51
N CYS A 32 3.82 -1.50 -12.37
CA CYS A 32 5.03 -1.03 -11.71
C CYS A 32 5.46 -2.01 -10.62
N HIS A 33 6.68 -1.82 -10.14
CA HIS A 33 7.21 -2.51 -8.96
C HIS A 33 7.44 -1.48 -7.86
N PHE A 34 6.92 -1.75 -6.67
CA PHE A 34 7.17 -0.88 -5.53
C PHE A 34 7.38 -1.69 -4.27
N LEU A 35 7.95 -1.03 -3.26
CA LEU A 35 8.22 -1.63 -1.97
C LEU A 35 7.29 -1.03 -0.94
N LEU A 36 6.73 -1.87 -0.08
CA LEU A 36 5.86 -1.44 1.02
C LEU A 36 6.46 -1.95 2.32
N GLN A 37 6.84 -1.03 3.20
CA GLN A 37 7.47 -1.37 4.47
C GLN A 37 6.59 -0.95 5.64
N LEU A 38 6.32 -1.92 6.52
CA LEU A 38 5.55 -1.74 7.75
C LEU A 38 6.46 -2.11 8.91
N GLY A 39 7.13 -1.10 9.52
CA GLY A 39 8.13 -1.38 10.53
C GLY A 39 9.24 -2.23 9.94
N ASP A 40 9.43 -3.43 10.47
CA ASP A 40 10.47 -4.36 10.00
C ASP A 40 10.00 -5.26 8.86
N ALA A 41 8.70 -5.28 8.56
CA ALA A 41 8.17 -6.13 7.50
C ALA A 41 8.25 -5.41 6.16
N VAL A 42 8.86 -6.06 5.16
CA VAL A 42 9.06 -5.50 3.83
C VAL A 42 8.37 -6.38 2.81
N PHE A 43 7.52 -5.77 1.99
CA PHE A 43 6.83 -6.44 0.90
C PHE A 43 7.26 -5.84 -0.43
N HIS A 44 7.63 -6.70 -1.37
CA HIS A 44 7.81 -6.28 -2.76
C HIS A 44 6.48 -6.46 -3.48
N ALA A 45 5.98 -5.39 -4.07
CA ALA A 45 4.69 -5.38 -4.73
C ALA A 45 4.88 -5.17 -6.23
N GLU A 46 4.16 -5.95 -7.00
CA GLU A 46 4.17 -5.82 -8.46
C GLU A 46 2.74 -5.68 -8.96
N ILE A 47 2.50 -4.65 -9.75
CA ILE A 47 1.23 -4.49 -10.46
C ILE A 47 1.48 -4.81 -11.92
N ALA A 48 0.79 -5.83 -12.43
CA ALA A 48 0.89 -6.26 -13.82
C ALA A 48 -0.48 -6.78 -14.27
N ASP A 49 -0.91 -6.35 -15.44
CA ASP A 49 -2.18 -6.77 -16.04
C ASP A 49 -3.39 -6.60 -15.11
N GLY A 50 -3.37 -5.55 -14.30
CA GLY A 50 -4.46 -5.24 -13.40
C GLY A 50 -4.47 -6.04 -12.10
N ALA A 51 -3.44 -6.84 -11.84
CA ALA A 51 -3.33 -7.67 -10.64
C ALA A 51 -2.13 -7.25 -9.80
N LEU A 52 -2.28 -7.40 -8.50
CA LEU A 52 -1.20 -7.12 -7.53
C LEU A 52 -0.65 -8.44 -7.01
N THR A 53 0.67 -8.56 -7.03
CA THR A 53 1.40 -9.71 -6.48
C THR A 53 2.35 -9.21 -5.39
N LEU A 54 2.37 -9.91 -4.25
CA LEU A 54 3.23 -9.56 -3.13
C LEU A 54 4.26 -10.65 -2.89
N THR A 55 5.50 -10.26 -2.59
CA THR A 55 6.59 -11.17 -2.29
C THR A 55 7.39 -10.64 -1.10
N GLN A 56 7.73 -11.53 -0.17
CA GLN A 56 8.54 -11.18 1.00
C GLN A 56 9.88 -11.91 1.04
N ASP A 57 10.27 -12.60 -0.01
CA ASP A 57 11.49 -13.40 -0.01
C ASP A 57 12.74 -12.50 0.02
N PRO A 58 13.48 -12.46 1.15
CA PRO A 58 14.66 -11.61 1.26
C PRO A 58 15.85 -12.09 0.42
N LEU A 59 15.80 -13.33 -0.06
CA LEU A 59 16.86 -13.88 -0.88
C LEU A 59 16.75 -13.48 -2.34
N LEU A 60 15.59 -12.91 -2.75
CA LEU A 60 15.42 -12.45 -4.12
C LEU A 60 15.98 -11.03 -4.25
N MET A 61 16.88 -10.88 -5.20
CA MET A 61 17.43 -9.57 -5.54
C MET A 61 16.46 -8.90 -6.51
N ARG A 62 15.57 -8.07 -5.99
CA ARG A 62 14.58 -7.37 -6.80
C ARG A 62 14.82 -5.87 -6.78
N SER A 63 14.69 -5.27 -7.93
CA SER A 63 14.64 -3.81 -8.01
C SER A 63 13.20 -3.35 -7.80
N TRP A 64 13.05 -2.10 -7.39
CA TRP A 64 11.75 -1.46 -7.26
C TRP A 64 11.88 -0.02 -7.74
N GLN A 65 10.76 0.54 -8.21
CA GLN A 65 10.75 1.89 -8.74
C GLN A 65 10.62 2.91 -7.62
N PHE A 66 9.69 2.68 -6.69
CA PHE A 66 9.55 3.55 -5.52
C PHE A 66 9.23 2.71 -4.30
N ALA A 67 9.40 3.32 -3.12
CA ALA A 67 9.16 2.67 -1.85
C ALA A 67 8.29 3.55 -0.95
N LEU A 68 7.40 2.89 -0.21
CA LEU A 68 6.56 3.51 0.80
C LEU A 68 6.97 2.90 2.14
N ARG A 69 7.54 3.71 3.03
CA ARG A 69 8.09 3.22 4.30
C ARG A 69 7.45 3.94 5.48
N GLY A 70 6.91 3.19 6.42
CA GLY A 70 6.34 3.72 7.63
C GLY A 70 6.39 2.71 8.76
N ASP A 71 6.26 3.17 10.00
CA ASP A 71 6.22 2.27 11.14
C ASP A 71 4.84 1.60 11.27
N ALA A 72 4.77 0.59 12.12
CA ALA A 72 3.54 -0.19 12.29
C ALA A 72 2.41 0.68 12.84
N GLN A 73 2.70 1.61 13.74
CA GLN A 73 1.69 2.48 14.34
C GLN A 73 1.05 3.39 13.30
N MET A 74 1.85 3.93 12.38
CA MET A 74 1.33 4.78 11.31
C MET A 74 0.36 4.00 10.41
N TRP A 75 0.75 2.80 9.98
CA TRP A 75 -0.12 1.98 9.15
C TRP A 75 -1.38 1.52 9.89
N ASP A 76 -1.26 1.23 11.18
CA ASP A 76 -2.41 0.86 12.01
C ASP A 76 -3.45 1.98 12.01
N GLU A 77 -3.03 3.23 12.23
CA GLU A 77 -3.94 4.37 12.20
C GLU A 77 -4.49 4.63 10.81
N PHE A 78 -3.64 4.52 9.78
CA PHE A 78 -4.06 4.76 8.40
C PHE A 78 -5.15 3.77 7.96
N TRP A 79 -5.07 2.53 8.43
CA TRP A 79 -6.01 1.48 8.01
C TRP A 79 -7.22 1.30 8.92
N LYS A 80 -7.43 2.17 9.89
CA LYS A 80 -8.69 2.15 10.64
C LYS A 80 -9.84 2.52 9.71
N PRO A 81 -11.04 1.98 9.92
CA PRO A 81 -12.21 2.34 9.10
C PRO A 81 -12.41 3.86 9.03
N ILE A 82 -12.21 4.54 10.15
CA ILE A 82 -12.23 6.00 10.23
C ILE A 82 -10.91 6.44 10.85
N PRO A 83 -9.90 6.79 10.01
CA PRO A 83 -8.61 7.21 10.55
C PRO A 83 -8.71 8.50 11.36
N ALA A 84 -7.81 8.65 12.34
CA ALA A 84 -7.70 9.89 13.08
C ALA A 84 -7.24 11.03 12.16
N ALA A 85 -7.44 12.27 12.62
CA ALA A 85 -7.02 13.46 11.86
C ALA A 85 -5.51 13.36 11.53
N GLY A 86 -5.18 13.65 10.29
CA GLY A 86 -3.80 13.56 9.79
C GLY A 86 -3.41 12.19 9.24
N PHE A 87 -4.28 11.16 9.39
CA PHE A 87 -3.98 9.80 8.93
C PHE A 87 -4.85 9.34 7.77
N HIS A 88 -5.61 10.24 7.16
CA HIS A 88 -6.50 9.89 6.05
C HIS A 88 -5.79 9.79 4.72
N ASP A 89 -4.75 10.58 4.50
CA ASP A 89 -4.12 10.74 3.20
C ASP A 89 -2.61 10.52 3.30
N LEU A 90 -2.06 9.86 2.27
CA LEU A 90 -0.63 9.54 2.21
C LEU A 90 0.23 10.81 2.26
N PHE A 91 -0.17 11.87 1.57
CA PHE A 91 0.61 13.11 1.56
C PHE A 91 0.59 13.83 2.90
N ALA A 92 -0.52 13.75 3.63
CA ALA A 92 -0.55 14.28 4.99
C ALA A 92 0.47 13.57 5.89
N LEU A 93 0.62 12.25 5.69
CA LEU A 93 1.59 11.45 6.44
C LEU A 93 3.02 11.79 6.05
N THR A 94 3.30 12.05 4.77
CA THR A 94 4.64 12.45 4.34
C THR A 94 4.99 13.84 4.90
N LYS A 95 4.03 14.74 4.89
CA LYS A 95 4.22 16.09 5.44
C LYS A 95 4.53 16.03 6.94
N ALA A 96 3.90 15.13 7.67
CA ALA A 96 4.15 14.92 9.10
C ALA A 96 5.39 14.06 9.37
N ARG A 97 6.10 13.63 8.33
CA ARG A 97 7.30 12.78 8.42
C ARG A 97 7.00 11.41 9.03
N ARG A 98 5.77 10.93 8.89
CA ARG A 98 5.37 9.59 9.34
C ARG A 98 5.52 8.56 8.24
N LEU A 99 5.42 8.97 6.99
CA LEU A 99 5.58 8.12 5.82
C LEU A 99 6.70 8.68 4.95
N VAL A 100 7.60 7.81 4.51
CA VAL A 100 8.65 8.17 3.55
C VAL A 100 8.31 7.53 2.21
N ILE A 101 8.26 8.36 1.16
CA ILE A 101 8.10 7.89 -0.22
C ILE A 101 9.37 8.26 -0.96
N GLU A 102 10.08 7.27 -1.51
CA GLU A 102 11.39 7.50 -2.12
C GLU A 102 11.58 6.66 -3.38
N GLY A 103 12.59 7.02 -4.17
CA GLY A 103 12.92 6.35 -5.41
C GLY A 103 12.42 7.13 -6.62
N ASP A 104 12.05 6.40 -7.69
CA ASP A 104 11.47 7.02 -8.87
C ASP A 104 9.98 7.26 -8.62
N LEU A 105 9.64 8.50 -8.32
CA LEU A 105 8.26 8.86 -7.95
C LEU A 105 7.34 9.04 -9.15
N LEU A 106 7.86 9.01 -10.38
CA LEU A 106 7.03 9.25 -11.54
C LEU A 106 5.85 8.28 -11.68
N PRO A 107 6.05 6.94 -11.56
CA PRO A 107 4.91 6.02 -11.62
C PRO A 107 3.89 6.28 -10.52
N PHE A 108 4.37 6.59 -9.31
CA PHE A 108 3.48 6.89 -8.19
C PHE A 108 2.64 8.14 -8.46
N MET A 109 3.29 9.22 -8.90
CA MET A 109 2.61 10.50 -9.13
C MET A 109 1.69 10.43 -10.34
N ARG A 110 2.08 9.70 -11.39
CA ARG A 110 1.26 9.54 -12.59
C ARG A 110 -0.07 8.86 -12.28
N HIS A 111 -0.07 7.93 -11.35
CA HIS A 111 -1.26 7.15 -10.97
C HIS A 111 -1.64 7.39 -9.51
N LEU A 112 -1.47 8.62 -9.04
CA LEU A 112 -1.61 8.97 -7.64
C LEU A 112 -2.96 8.57 -7.05
N LEU A 113 -4.06 8.88 -7.73
CA LEU A 113 -5.39 8.54 -7.22
C LEU A 113 -5.56 7.03 -7.07
N PHE A 114 -5.06 6.27 -8.04
CA PHE A 114 -5.09 4.82 -7.96
C PHE A 114 -4.36 4.32 -6.70
N PHE A 115 -3.13 4.81 -6.45
CA PHE A 115 -2.36 4.37 -5.29
C PHE A 115 -2.99 4.79 -3.97
N LYS A 116 -3.58 5.98 -3.91
CA LYS A 116 -4.30 6.40 -2.72
C LYS A 116 -5.47 5.47 -2.42
N GLU A 117 -6.24 5.09 -3.43
CA GLU A 117 -7.38 4.20 -3.26
C GLU A 117 -6.94 2.77 -2.96
N LEU A 118 -5.90 2.27 -3.65
CA LEU A 118 -5.38 0.93 -3.42
C LEU A 118 -4.92 0.76 -1.98
N LEU A 119 -4.10 1.68 -1.49
CA LEU A 119 -3.54 1.57 -0.15
C LEU A 119 -4.57 1.80 0.95
N ALA A 120 -5.71 2.41 0.63
CA ALA A 120 -6.80 2.58 1.58
C ALA A 120 -7.77 1.38 1.62
N LEU A 121 -7.64 0.41 0.70
CA LEU A 121 -8.55 -0.73 0.65
C LEU A 121 -8.64 -1.51 1.97
N PRO A 122 -7.56 -1.75 2.73
CA PRO A 122 -7.67 -2.49 3.98
C PRO A 122 -8.60 -1.86 5.03
N ARG A 123 -8.97 -0.60 4.88
CA ARG A 123 -9.96 0.02 5.77
C ARG A 123 -11.30 -0.72 5.77
N GLN A 124 -11.64 -1.35 4.64
CA GLN A 124 -12.89 -2.10 4.49
C GLN A 124 -12.94 -3.31 5.42
N MET A 125 -11.80 -3.87 5.76
CA MET A 125 -11.74 -5.07 6.60
C MET A 125 -12.27 -4.79 8.01
N GLY A 126 -12.02 -3.60 8.55
CA GLY A 126 -12.56 -3.19 9.84
C GLY A 126 -14.03 -2.79 9.76
N ALA A 127 -14.48 -2.26 8.63
CA ALA A 127 -15.86 -1.80 8.45
C ALA A 127 -16.84 -2.95 8.19
N ALA A 128 -16.36 -4.13 7.86
CA ALA A 128 -17.18 -5.28 7.51
C ALA A 128 -17.85 -5.97 8.72
N ARG A 129 -17.82 -5.35 9.87
CA ARG A 129 -18.38 -5.93 11.10
C ARG A 129 -19.64 -5.25 11.52
#